data_627dfcc894567eefac167b354357c267
#
_entry.id   627dfcc894567eefac167b354357c267
#
_cell.length_a   1.000
_cell.length_b   1.000
_cell.length_c   1.000
_cell.angle_alpha   90.00
_cell.angle_beta   90.00
_cell.angle_gamma   90.00
#
_symmetry.space_group_name_H-M   'P 1'
#
loop_
_entity.id
_entity.type
_entity.pdbx_description
1 polymer ?
#
loop_
_entity_poly.entity_id
_entity_poly.type
_entity_poly.pdbx_seq_one_letter_code
_entity_poly.pdbx_strand_id
1 'polypeptide(L)'
;MAVNYDQLTQGLIQTKIKVTKPLENFTWAQDVLFGNPSIGTEQNYIDYSTQLSTVALPEEAVKGLDPRRVNYGAEFNSKLIASAYFFDEDSVDLSAAQNRMFNEPITNPWTVERRQLELVAVKRDALAQGFRIAKEKLAWDCALNGKFTTRTGGEQTFPMSADLLNISGANFITKPFETLNSVAKTLFQKGITLKRIVLNPTDGASLASSAAWQTMLDKKRVNIGDITPEAVMPNGLSKIGTIVGLICGPVDIFVYAGFYSTRDAGGSVTIHEYLPQGKALLLPAMAIGRFGYTGLMYDNNGIQGVMASQEYYLTYAKKKGALVTSYIQGQTAPAPLFDGIDHYGVMTGITG
;
A
#
# COMPACT_ATOMS: atom_id res chain seq x y z
N MET A 1 -14.67 9.29 42.83
CA MET A 1 -13.90 10.20 41.95
C MET A 1 -14.33 9.86 40.50
N ALA A 2 -14.94 10.79 39.80
CA ALA A 2 -15.35 10.54 38.41
C ALA A 2 -14.07 10.56 37.54
N VAL A 3 -13.80 9.44 36.88
CA VAL A 3 -12.67 9.35 35.95
C VAL A 3 -12.95 10.29 34.76
N ASN A 4 -12.06 11.25 34.52
CA ASN A 4 -12.18 12.15 33.36
C ASN A 4 -11.71 11.40 32.13
N TYR A 5 -12.65 10.80 31.41
CA TYR A 5 -12.40 9.98 30.22
C TYR A 5 -11.73 10.77 29.07
N ASP A 6 -11.90 12.08 29.02
CA ASP A 6 -11.28 12.91 27.98
C ASP A 6 -9.75 13.04 28.19
N GLN A 7 -9.32 13.13 29.44
CA GLN A 7 -7.87 13.12 29.76
C GLN A 7 -7.26 11.72 29.55
N LEU A 8 -8.01 10.66 29.84
CA LEU A 8 -7.55 9.29 29.62
C LEU A 8 -7.41 8.95 28.14
N THR A 9 -8.34 9.39 27.30
CA THR A 9 -8.28 9.19 25.85
C THR A 9 -7.14 9.98 25.21
N GLN A 10 -6.91 11.21 25.61
CA GLN A 10 -5.77 12.00 25.13
C GLN A 10 -4.43 11.39 25.54
N GLY A 11 -4.31 10.87 26.75
CA GLY A 11 -3.15 10.12 27.20
C GLY A 11 -2.89 8.83 26.42
N LEU A 12 -3.95 8.08 26.09
CA LEU A 12 -3.87 6.82 25.32
C LEU A 12 -3.52 7.04 23.84
N ILE A 13 -3.98 8.14 23.24
CA ILE A 13 -3.62 8.50 21.87
C ILE A 13 -2.12 8.76 21.76
N GLN A 14 -1.49 9.27 22.81
CA GLN A 14 -0.04 9.53 22.83
C GLN A 14 0.81 8.32 23.23
N THR A 15 0.22 7.29 23.85
CA THR A 15 0.97 6.13 24.32
C THR A 15 1.04 5.07 23.22
N LYS A 16 2.25 4.76 22.72
CA LYS A 16 2.47 3.62 21.82
C LYS A 16 2.22 2.33 22.58
N ILE A 17 1.03 1.74 22.41
CA ILE A 17 0.74 0.41 22.94
C ILE A 17 1.33 -0.61 21.98
N LYS A 18 2.18 -1.48 22.52
CA LYS A 18 2.81 -2.58 21.79
C LYS A 18 1.73 -3.63 21.51
N VAL A 19 1.23 -3.70 20.28
CA VAL A 19 0.31 -4.75 19.86
C VAL A 19 1.04 -6.08 19.88
N THR A 20 0.57 -7.02 20.70
CA THR A 20 1.22 -8.32 20.93
C THR A 20 0.75 -9.42 19.96
N LYS A 21 -0.05 -9.12 18.97
CA LYS A 21 -0.39 -10.09 17.93
C LYS A 21 0.45 -9.86 16.69
N PRO A 22 1.28 -10.84 16.28
CA PRO A 22 1.99 -10.79 15.01
C PRO A 22 1.05 -11.06 13.81
N LEU A 23 -0.25 -10.85 13.97
CA LEU A 23 -1.22 -11.04 12.91
C LEU A 23 -1.13 -9.87 11.93
N GLU A 24 -0.40 -10.13 10.83
CA GLU A 24 -0.81 -9.67 9.52
C GLU A 24 -0.71 -8.16 9.30
N ASN A 25 0.38 -7.55 9.71
CA ASN A 25 0.72 -6.22 9.20
C ASN A 25 1.36 -6.37 7.82
N PHE A 26 0.57 -6.77 6.84
CA PHE A 26 0.94 -6.67 5.45
C PHE A 26 0.83 -5.20 5.04
N THR A 27 1.95 -4.48 5.13
CA THR A 27 2.02 -3.04 4.89
C THR A 27 3.07 -2.71 3.83
N TRP A 28 3.47 -3.72 3.04
CA TRP A 28 4.56 -3.57 2.11
C TRP A 28 4.30 -2.54 1.00
N ALA A 29 3.09 -2.53 0.43
CA ALA A 29 2.79 -1.58 -0.62
C ALA A 29 2.74 -0.15 -0.08
N GLN A 30 2.13 0.06 1.10
CA GLN A 30 2.08 1.40 1.70
C GLN A 30 3.45 1.88 2.20
N ASP A 31 4.32 1.00 2.71
CA ASP A 31 5.59 1.38 3.32
C ASP A 31 6.76 1.40 2.32
N VAL A 32 6.69 0.60 1.24
CA VAL A 32 7.77 0.44 0.26
C VAL A 32 7.39 0.99 -1.11
N LEU A 33 6.24 0.61 -1.68
CA LEU A 33 5.83 1.13 -2.99
C LEU A 33 5.45 2.61 -2.92
N PHE A 34 4.66 3.00 -1.93
CA PHE A 34 4.24 4.37 -1.68
C PHE A 34 4.96 4.96 -0.46
N GLY A 35 6.21 4.53 -0.24
CA GLY A 35 7.00 4.85 0.96
C GLY A 35 7.65 6.23 0.96
N ASN A 36 7.48 7.03 -0.08
CA ASN A 36 7.96 8.41 -0.09
C ASN A 36 7.17 9.27 0.93
N PRO A 37 7.77 10.36 1.44
CA PRO A 37 7.12 11.21 2.44
C PRO A 37 5.70 11.61 2.03
N SER A 38 4.74 11.36 2.91
CA SER A 38 3.34 11.68 2.68
C SER A 38 3.10 13.19 2.64
N ILE A 39 2.06 13.59 1.92
CA ILE A 39 1.60 14.98 1.86
C ILE A 39 0.21 15.09 2.46
N GLY A 40 -0.03 16.14 3.23
CA GLY A 40 -1.34 16.44 3.82
C GLY A 40 -1.91 17.76 3.31
N THR A 41 -3.19 17.83 3.10
CA THR A 41 -3.92 19.06 2.75
C THR A 41 -5.21 19.14 3.57
N GLU A 42 -5.63 20.36 3.87
CA GLU A 42 -6.95 20.62 4.47
C GLU A 42 -8.08 20.63 3.44
N GLN A 43 -7.75 20.56 2.16
CA GLN A 43 -8.74 20.53 1.08
C GLN A 43 -9.34 19.13 0.93
N ASN A 44 -10.50 19.03 0.28
CA ASN A 44 -11.16 17.76 -0.02
C ASN A 44 -10.54 17.02 -1.21
N TYR A 45 -9.62 17.65 -1.92
CA TYR A 45 -8.94 17.12 -3.10
C TYR A 45 -7.45 17.42 -3.02
N ILE A 46 -6.66 16.56 -3.63
CA ILE A 46 -5.22 16.75 -3.81
C ILE A 46 -5.01 17.22 -5.24
N ASP A 47 -4.32 18.35 -5.41
CA ASP A 47 -3.89 18.79 -6.73
C ASP A 47 -2.70 17.93 -7.18
N TYR A 48 -2.96 17.12 -8.21
CA TYR A 48 -1.98 16.23 -8.80
C TYR A 48 -1.59 16.77 -10.19
N SER A 49 -0.43 17.39 -10.26
CA SER A 49 0.11 17.94 -11.51
C SER A 49 1.24 17.06 -12.04
N THR A 50 1.19 16.74 -13.32
CA THR A 50 2.24 16.01 -14.01
C THR A 50 2.80 16.85 -15.15
N GLN A 51 4.13 16.85 -15.28
CA GLN A 51 4.82 17.49 -16.36
C GLN A 51 5.45 16.41 -17.27
N LEU A 52 4.99 16.34 -18.50
CA LEU A 52 5.62 15.54 -19.55
C LEU A 52 6.57 16.44 -20.34
N SER A 53 7.87 16.15 -20.30
CA SER A 53 8.84 16.76 -21.19
C SER A 53 9.38 15.70 -22.13
N THR A 54 9.09 15.83 -23.43
CA THR A 54 9.71 15.01 -24.45
C THR A 54 10.86 15.80 -25.09
N VAL A 55 12.07 15.27 -24.97
CA VAL A 55 13.23 15.80 -25.66
C VAL A 55 13.40 14.98 -26.94
N ALA A 56 13.09 15.59 -28.09
CA ALA A 56 13.36 14.97 -29.39
C ALA A 56 14.83 15.17 -29.80
N LEU A 57 15.37 14.20 -30.54
CA LEU A 57 16.71 14.36 -31.12
C LEU A 57 16.73 15.59 -32.04
N PRO A 58 17.67 16.54 -31.84
CA PRO A 58 17.80 17.67 -32.75
C PRO A 58 18.21 17.16 -34.15
N GLU A 59 17.58 17.71 -35.19
CA GLU A 59 17.96 17.43 -36.56
C GLU A 59 19.23 18.22 -36.90
N GLU A 60 20.09 17.61 -37.72
CA GLU A 60 21.29 18.26 -38.22
C GLU A 60 20.89 19.46 -39.10
N ALA A 61 21.43 20.63 -38.78
CA ALA A 61 21.15 21.86 -39.52
C ALA A 61 22.31 22.19 -40.46
N VAL A 62 21.98 22.70 -41.62
CA VAL A 62 22.99 23.21 -42.55
C VAL A 62 23.54 24.53 -42.06
N LYS A 63 24.86 24.65 -41.98
CA LYS A 63 25.55 25.85 -41.51
C LYS A 63 25.20 27.07 -42.37
N GLY A 64 24.63 28.11 -41.75
CA GLY A 64 24.23 29.33 -42.41
C GLY A 64 22.74 29.47 -42.72
N LEU A 65 21.91 28.50 -42.37
CA LEU A 65 20.45 28.63 -42.38
C LEU A 65 19.92 29.03 -41.00
N ASP A 66 18.72 29.63 -40.98
CA ASP A 66 18.05 30.01 -39.75
C ASP A 66 17.82 28.81 -38.84
N PRO A 67 17.95 28.97 -37.50
CA PRO A 67 17.73 27.88 -36.59
C PRO A 67 16.28 27.42 -36.63
N ARG A 68 16.07 26.09 -36.66
CA ARG A 68 14.75 25.50 -36.55
C ARG A 68 14.14 25.83 -35.20
N ARG A 69 12.94 26.35 -35.16
CA ARG A 69 12.18 26.51 -33.92
C ARG A 69 11.66 25.15 -33.49
N VAL A 70 12.28 24.56 -32.48
CA VAL A 70 11.79 23.35 -31.82
C VAL A 70 11.03 23.74 -30.59
N ASN A 71 9.76 23.40 -30.54
CA ASN A 71 8.96 23.62 -29.34
C ASN A 71 9.12 22.41 -28.42
N TYR A 72 10.04 22.46 -27.48
CA TYR A 72 10.12 21.48 -26.40
C TYR A 72 9.01 21.80 -25.39
N GLY A 73 7.75 21.50 -25.79
CA GLY A 73 6.59 21.74 -24.96
C GLY A 73 6.59 20.81 -23.76
N ALA A 74 6.57 21.37 -22.57
CA ALA A 74 6.16 20.65 -21.40
C ALA A 74 4.63 20.65 -21.35
N GLU A 75 4.01 19.50 -21.52
CA GLU A 75 2.57 19.37 -21.27
C GLU A 75 2.34 19.30 -19.77
N PHE A 76 1.64 20.27 -19.24
CA PHE A 76 1.15 20.29 -17.88
C PHE A 76 -0.26 19.71 -17.83
N ASN A 77 -0.42 18.59 -17.15
CA ASN A 77 -1.72 18.06 -16.80
C ASN A 77 -1.93 18.21 -15.29
N SER A 78 -2.92 19.00 -14.89
CA SER A 78 -3.37 19.11 -13.52
C SER A 78 -4.70 18.37 -13.36
N LYS A 79 -4.79 17.51 -12.37
CA LYS A 79 -5.98 16.76 -12.02
C LYS A 79 -6.22 16.80 -10.51
N LEU A 80 -7.47 17.06 -10.13
CA LEU A 80 -7.88 16.96 -8.74
C LEU A 80 -8.18 15.49 -8.41
N ILE A 81 -7.44 14.93 -7.47
CA ILE A 81 -7.60 13.56 -6.98
C ILE A 81 -8.42 13.57 -5.70
N ALA A 82 -9.55 12.87 -5.70
CA ALA A 82 -10.34 12.65 -4.50
C ALA A 82 -9.71 11.52 -3.67
N SER A 83 -9.62 11.71 -2.36
CA SER A 83 -9.18 10.65 -1.44
C SER A 83 -10.28 9.63 -1.15
N ALA A 84 -9.88 8.45 -0.73
CA ALA A 84 -10.79 7.47 -0.17
C ALA A 84 -11.03 7.80 1.31
N TYR A 85 -12.25 8.22 1.65
CA TYR A 85 -12.60 8.56 3.01
C TYR A 85 -13.15 7.34 3.75
N PHE A 86 -12.50 6.98 4.85
CA PHE A 86 -12.92 5.91 5.76
C PHE A 86 -13.30 6.54 7.09
N PHE A 87 -14.47 6.18 7.57
CA PHE A 87 -14.98 6.59 8.86
C PHE A 87 -15.67 5.39 9.51
N ASP A 88 -15.06 4.85 10.55
CA ASP A 88 -15.55 3.70 11.29
C ASP A 88 -15.71 4.03 12.76
N GLU A 89 -16.69 3.40 13.40
CA GLU A 89 -16.87 3.48 14.83
C GLU A 89 -17.00 2.07 15.45
N ASP A 90 -16.47 1.89 16.64
CA ASP A 90 -16.65 0.67 17.43
C ASP A 90 -17.17 1.01 18.81
N SER A 91 -18.19 0.29 19.24
CA SER A 91 -18.78 0.47 20.56
C SER A 91 -17.89 -0.10 21.66
N VAL A 92 -17.79 0.62 22.77
CA VAL A 92 -17.05 0.19 23.95
C VAL A 92 -18.03 -0.11 25.06
N ASP A 93 -18.23 -1.39 25.36
CA ASP A 93 -19.00 -1.82 26.51
C ASP A 93 -18.11 -1.78 27.76
N LEU A 94 -18.21 -0.68 28.51
CA LEU A 94 -17.47 -0.51 29.74
C LEU A 94 -17.94 -1.44 30.85
N SER A 95 -19.12 -2.05 30.75
CA SER A 95 -19.61 -3.03 31.75
C SER A 95 -18.81 -4.33 31.69
N ALA A 96 -18.26 -4.68 30.52
CA ALA A 96 -17.38 -5.83 30.35
C ALA A 96 -16.10 -5.75 31.21
N ALA A 97 -15.69 -4.54 31.61
CA ALA A 97 -14.54 -4.33 32.50
C ALA A 97 -14.79 -4.81 33.94
N GLN A 98 -16.04 -5.12 34.32
CA GLN A 98 -16.34 -5.75 35.59
C GLN A 98 -15.84 -7.20 35.63
N ASN A 99 -15.78 -7.85 34.48
CA ASN A 99 -15.26 -9.19 34.33
C ASN A 99 -13.74 -9.16 34.15
N ARG A 100 -13.09 -10.25 34.58
CA ARG A 100 -11.66 -10.42 34.40
C ARG A 100 -11.28 -10.53 32.94
N MET A 101 -10.22 -9.83 32.52
CA MET A 101 -9.73 -9.88 31.15
C MET A 101 -8.80 -11.08 30.91
N PHE A 102 -8.70 -11.52 29.66
CA PHE A 102 -7.95 -12.72 29.26
C PHE A 102 -6.46 -12.67 29.65
N ASN A 103 -5.82 -11.50 29.57
CA ASN A 103 -4.39 -11.32 29.86
C ASN A 103 -4.12 -10.84 31.30
N GLU A 104 -5.12 -10.88 32.17
CA GLU A 104 -5.00 -10.37 33.51
C GLU A 104 -4.26 -11.37 34.45
N PRO A 105 -3.21 -10.96 35.17
CA PRO A 105 -2.51 -11.82 36.09
C PRO A 105 -3.43 -12.35 37.20
N ILE A 106 -3.29 -13.65 37.52
CA ILE A 106 -4.12 -14.30 38.58
C ILE A 106 -3.78 -13.74 39.94
N THR A 107 -2.51 -13.47 40.18
CA THR A 107 -2.00 -13.08 41.49
C THR A 107 -2.15 -11.60 41.81
N ASN A 108 -2.32 -10.74 40.77
CA ASN A 108 -2.49 -9.31 40.94
C ASN A 108 -3.54 -8.82 39.93
N PRO A 109 -4.83 -8.95 40.25
CA PRO A 109 -5.91 -8.57 39.35
C PRO A 109 -5.90 -7.07 39.09
N TRP A 110 -6.22 -6.69 37.87
CA TRP A 110 -6.30 -5.28 37.47
C TRP A 110 -7.50 -4.59 38.14
N THR A 111 -7.39 -3.30 38.37
CA THR A 111 -8.54 -2.47 38.77
C THR A 111 -9.54 -2.35 37.63
N VAL A 112 -10.80 -2.07 37.90
CA VAL A 112 -11.83 -1.85 36.89
C VAL A 112 -11.43 -0.74 35.91
N GLU A 113 -10.83 0.33 36.41
CA GLU A 113 -10.31 1.45 35.60
C GLU A 113 -9.26 0.99 34.61
N ARG A 114 -8.30 0.17 35.06
CA ARG A 114 -7.26 -0.39 34.17
C ARG A 114 -7.86 -1.30 33.08
N ARG A 115 -8.86 -2.11 33.43
CA ARG A 115 -9.59 -2.95 32.46
C ARG A 115 -10.34 -2.11 31.44
N GLN A 116 -10.97 -1.01 31.86
CA GLN A 116 -11.63 -0.07 30.94
C GLN A 116 -10.64 0.55 29.97
N LEU A 117 -9.47 0.97 30.44
CA LEU A 117 -8.40 1.51 29.59
C LEU A 117 -7.91 0.49 28.56
N GLU A 118 -7.74 -0.75 28.99
CA GLU A 118 -7.30 -1.83 28.10
C GLU A 118 -8.34 -2.14 27.03
N LEU A 119 -9.63 -2.16 27.36
CA LEU A 119 -10.71 -2.31 26.38
C LEU A 119 -10.72 -1.20 25.32
N VAL A 120 -10.56 0.05 25.75
CA VAL A 120 -10.45 1.19 24.85
C VAL A 120 -9.22 1.05 23.96
N ALA A 121 -8.09 0.64 24.52
CA ALA A 121 -6.85 0.47 23.75
C ALA A 121 -6.98 -0.64 22.69
N VAL A 122 -7.53 -1.80 23.04
CA VAL A 122 -7.76 -2.91 22.10
C VAL A 122 -8.66 -2.48 20.94
N LYS A 123 -9.75 -1.75 21.22
CA LYS A 123 -10.67 -1.27 20.21
C LYS A 123 -10.04 -0.21 19.28
N ARG A 124 -9.28 0.71 19.87
CA ARG A 124 -8.50 1.71 19.12
C ARG A 124 -7.53 1.05 18.16
N ASP A 125 -6.77 0.06 18.64
CA ASP A 125 -5.76 -0.63 17.85
C ASP A 125 -6.40 -1.46 16.74
N ALA A 126 -7.59 -2.04 16.98
CA ALA A 126 -8.36 -2.73 15.95
C ALA A 126 -8.82 -1.79 14.83
N LEU A 127 -9.31 -0.58 15.17
CA LEU A 127 -9.69 0.43 14.17
C LEU A 127 -8.47 0.91 13.36
N ALA A 128 -7.36 1.20 14.04
CA ALA A 128 -6.11 1.60 13.37
C ALA A 128 -5.60 0.52 12.41
N GLN A 129 -5.70 -0.75 12.80
CA GLN A 129 -5.36 -1.87 11.92
C GLN A 129 -6.31 -1.96 10.72
N GLY A 130 -7.60 -1.75 10.91
CA GLY A 130 -8.57 -1.68 9.81
C GLY A 130 -8.21 -0.63 8.77
N PHE A 131 -7.81 0.57 9.20
CA PHE A 131 -7.36 1.62 8.29
C PHE A 131 -6.04 1.28 7.56
N ARG A 132 -5.10 0.59 8.21
CA ARG A 132 -3.89 0.10 7.55
C ARG A 132 -4.20 -0.92 6.46
N ILE A 133 -5.10 -1.86 6.73
CA ILE A 133 -5.57 -2.84 5.73
C ILE A 133 -6.22 -2.13 4.54
N ALA A 134 -7.06 -1.13 4.80
CA ALA A 134 -7.71 -0.36 3.75
C ALA A 134 -6.71 0.44 2.90
N LYS A 135 -5.70 1.06 3.53
CA LYS A 135 -4.60 1.74 2.83
C LYS A 135 -3.79 0.78 1.97
N GLU A 136 -3.43 -0.38 2.51
CA GLU A 136 -2.68 -1.40 1.77
C GLU A 136 -3.46 -1.86 0.54
N LYS A 137 -4.78 -2.10 0.69
CA LYS A 137 -5.65 -2.46 -0.43
C LYS A 137 -5.68 -1.37 -1.50
N LEU A 138 -5.83 -0.10 -1.11
CA LEU A 138 -5.81 1.02 -2.05
C LEU A 138 -4.47 1.12 -2.79
N ALA A 139 -3.35 0.91 -2.09
CA ALA A 139 -2.02 0.90 -2.68
C ALA A 139 -1.89 -0.18 -3.75
N TRP A 140 -2.34 -1.40 -3.46
CA TRP A 140 -2.32 -2.50 -4.41
C TRP A 140 -3.27 -2.30 -5.58
N ASP A 141 -4.51 -1.84 -5.34
CA ASP A 141 -5.47 -1.52 -6.41
C ASP A 141 -4.88 -0.48 -7.38
N CYS A 142 -4.24 0.56 -6.82
CA CYS A 142 -3.58 1.60 -7.59
C CYS A 142 -2.37 1.06 -8.36
N ALA A 143 -1.50 0.29 -7.72
CA ALA A 143 -0.29 -0.27 -8.35
C ALA A 143 -0.61 -1.26 -9.47
N LEU A 144 -1.64 -2.10 -9.31
CA LEU A 144 -2.00 -3.13 -10.30
C LEU A 144 -2.79 -2.60 -11.49
N ASN A 145 -3.56 -1.52 -11.31
CA ASN A 145 -4.50 -1.06 -12.32
C ASN A 145 -4.26 0.39 -12.78
N GLY A 146 -3.28 1.10 -12.20
CA GLY A 146 -3.06 2.53 -12.46
C GLY A 146 -4.22 3.43 -12.02
N LYS A 147 -5.12 2.92 -11.19
CA LYS A 147 -6.34 3.58 -10.74
C LYS A 147 -6.85 3.02 -9.42
N PHE A 148 -7.61 3.83 -8.71
CA PHE A 148 -8.37 3.38 -7.55
C PHE A 148 -9.76 4.01 -7.54
N THR A 149 -10.70 3.39 -6.85
CA THR A 149 -12.09 3.85 -6.81
C THR A 149 -12.41 4.38 -5.41
N THR A 150 -13.03 5.56 -5.38
CA THR A 150 -13.55 6.15 -4.15
C THR A 150 -15.08 6.19 -4.21
N ARG A 151 -15.72 6.10 -3.05
CA ARG A 151 -17.19 6.14 -2.96
C ARG A 151 -17.76 7.48 -3.41
N THR A 152 -17.08 8.57 -3.13
CA THR A 152 -17.54 9.94 -3.40
C THR A 152 -17.03 10.51 -4.70
N GLY A 153 -15.78 10.21 -5.08
CA GLY A 153 -15.10 10.75 -6.26
C GLY A 153 -15.08 9.82 -7.45
N GLY A 154 -15.69 8.64 -7.36
CA GLY A 154 -15.66 7.67 -8.45
C GLY A 154 -14.27 7.08 -8.70
N GLU A 155 -13.99 6.73 -9.95
CA GLU A 155 -12.71 6.18 -10.37
C GLU A 155 -11.67 7.28 -10.53
N GLN A 156 -10.57 7.17 -9.79
CA GLN A 156 -9.41 8.04 -9.87
C GLN A 156 -8.33 7.35 -10.70
N THR A 157 -8.10 7.82 -11.92
CA THR A 157 -7.14 7.23 -12.87
C THR A 157 -5.87 8.08 -12.93
N PHE A 158 -4.73 7.45 -13.10
CA PHE A 158 -3.45 8.10 -13.33
C PHE A 158 -3.02 7.97 -14.79
N PRO A 159 -2.25 8.93 -15.32
CA PRO A 159 -1.75 8.90 -16.69
C PRO A 159 -0.61 7.88 -16.82
N MET A 160 -0.96 6.61 -16.91
CA MET A 160 -0.01 5.52 -17.13
C MET A 160 -0.27 4.88 -18.50
N SER A 161 0.81 4.48 -19.18
CA SER A 161 0.71 3.78 -20.45
C SER A 161 0.05 2.41 -20.28
N ALA A 162 -0.99 2.14 -21.06
CA ALA A 162 -1.70 0.85 -21.01
C ALA A 162 -0.76 -0.35 -21.28
N ASP A 163 0.26 -0.14 -22.09
CA ASP A 163 1.28 -1.14 -22.43
C ASP A 163 2.09 -1.56 -21.20
N LEU A 164 2.31 -0.64 -20.24
CA LEU A 164 3.03 -0.95 -19.00
C LEU A 164 2.15 -1.64 -17.97
N LEU A 165 0.85 -1.44 -18.02
CA LEU A 165 -0.10 -2.11 -17.12
C LEU A 165 -0.50 -3.51 -17.59
N ASN A 166 -0.12 -3.90 -18.83
CA ASN A 166 -0.48 -5.19 -19.41
C ASN A 166 0.68 -5.82 -20.19
N ILE A 167 1.85 -5.88 -19.57
CA ILE A 167 3.01 -6.57 -20.16
C ILE A 167 2.74 -8.08 -20.14
N SER A 168 2.86 -8.74 -21.30
CA SER A 168 2.59 -10.17 -21.39
C SER A 168 3.58 -10.99 -20.56
N GLY A 169 3.04 -11.80 -19.63
CA GLY A 169 3.76 -12.80 -18.83
C GLY A 169 3.65 -14.22 -19.38
N ALA A 170 3.09 -14.39 -20.58
CA ALA A 170 3.03 -15.71 -21.22
C ALA A 170 4.44 -16.32 -21.31
N ASN A 171 4.56 -17.59 -20.95
CA ASN A 171 5.83 -18.33 -20.87
C ASN A 171 6.82 -17.85 -19.78
N PHE A 172 6.41 -16.99 -18.84
CA PHE A 172 7.32 -16.55 -17.79
C PHE A 172 7.84 -17.73 -16.94
N ILE A 173 7.01 -18.71 -16.64
CA ILE A 173 7.39 -19.87 -15.85
C ILE A 173 8.28 -20.84 -16.65
N THR A 174 7.99 -21.02 -17.93
CA THR A 174 8.72 -21.97 -18.82
C THR A 174 10.00 -21.39 -19.40
N LYS A 175 10.05 -20.07 -19.62
CA LYS A 175 11.20 -19.37 -20.22
C LYS A 175 11.49 -18.04 -19.50
N PRO A 176 11.77 -18.05 -18.19
CA PRO A 176 11.84 -16.84 -17.39
C PRO A 176 12.93 -15.87 -17.88
N PHE A 177 14.09 -16.38 -18.28
CA PHE A 177 15.20 -15.54 -18.72
C PHE A 177 14.89 -14.79 -20.03
N GLU A 178 14.30 -15.46 -21.00
CA GLU A 178 13.95 -14.86 -22.30
C GLU A 178 12.83 -13.84 -22.13
N THR A 179 11.80 -14.21 -21.37
CA THR A 179 10.67 -13.33 -21.07
C THR A 179 11.12 -12.07 -20.36
N LEU A 180 12.00 -12.20 -19.35
CA LEU A 180 12.50 -11.04 -18.62
C LEU A 180 13.39 -10.13 -19.47
N ASN A 181 14.19 -10.68 -20.37
CA ASN A 181 14.94 -9.84 -21.29
C ASN A 181 14.04 -9.07 -22.26
N SER A 182 12.97 -9.70 -22.76
CA SER A 182 11.96 -9.01 -23.58
C SER A 182 11.26 -7.90 -22.81
N VAL A 183 10.81 -8.22 -21.60
CA VAL A 183 10.17 -7.26 -20.68
C VAL A 183 11.12 -6.11 -20.34
N ALA A 184 12.37 -6.40 -19.99
CA ALA A 184 13.37 -5.39 -19.68
C ALA A 184 13.63 -4.47 -20.86
N LYS A 185 13.65 -5.00 -22.10
CA LYS A 185 13.76 -4.17 -23.31
C LYS A 185 12.59 -3.20 -23.45
N THR A 186 11.36 -3.67 -23.24
CA THR A 186 10.15 -2.83 -23.28
C THR A 186 10.20 -1.73 -22.22
N LEU A 187 10.62 -2.07 -20.99
CA LEU A 187 10.76 -1.11 -19.90
C LEU A 187 11.88 -0.08 -20.19
N PHE A 188 13.02 -0.51 -20.74
CA PHE A 188 14.09 0.41 -21.13
C PHE A 188 13.66 1.43 -22.19
N GLN A 189 12.82 1.06 -23.13
CA GLN A 189 12.27 1.99 -24.13
C GLN A 189 11.44 3.11 -23.49
N LYS A 190 10.93 2.86 -22.28
CA LYS A 190 10.21 3.84 -21.45
C LYS A 190 11.09 4.48 -20.36
N GLY A 191 12.39 4.21 -20.36
CA GLY A 191 13.33 4.77 -19.38
C GLY A 191 13.31 4.07 -18.00
N ILE A 192 12.67 2.91 -17.89
CA ILE A 192 12.54 2.17 -16.63
C ILE A 192 13.61 1.08 -16.55
N THR A 193 14.40 1.08 -15.50
CA THR A 193 15.35 -0.01 -15.21
C THR A 193 14.71 -1.00 -14.23
N LEU A 194 14.43 -2.21 -14.71
CA LEU A 194 13.90 -3.29 -13.90
C LEU A 194 14.93 -3.76 -12.87
N LYS A 195 14.56 -3.80 -11.60
CA LYS A 195 15.38 -4.27 -10.47
C LYS A 195 14.69 -5.31 -9.61
N ARG A 196 13.39 -5.27 -9.52
CA ARG A 196 12.61 -6.15 -8.64
C ARG A 196 11.37 -6.65 -9.36
N ILE A 197 11.02 -7.89 -9.09
CA ILE A 197 9.76 -8.51 -9.52
C ILE A 197 9.08 -9.04 -8.28
N VAL A 198 7.79 -8.73 -8.14
CA VAL A 198 6.97 -9.25 -7.04
C VAL A 198 5.89 -10.13 -7.61
N LEU A 199 5.86 -11.38 -7.19
CA LEU A 199 4.97 -12.43 -7.64
C LEU A 199 3.96 -12.81 -6.56
N ASN A 200 2.84 -13.38 -6.98
CA ASN A 200 1.94 -14.11 -6.09
C ASN A 200 2.63 -15.40 -5.58
N PRO A 201 2.31 -15.90 -4.38
CA PRO A 201 2.90 -17.13 -3.83
C PRO A 201 2.76 -18.35 -4.73
N THR A 202 1.61 -18.51 -5.38
CA THR A 202 1.35 -19.64 -6.28
C THR A 202 2.25 -19.57 -7.53
N ASP A 203 2.37 -18.39 -8.13
CA ASP A 203 3.24 -18.16 -9.30
C ASP A 203 4.71 -18.31 -8.94
N GLY A 204 5.10 -17.81 -7.76
CA GLY A 204 6.45 -17.97 -7.22
C GLY A 204 6.83 -19.43 -6.98
N ALA A 205 5.94 -20.22 -6.39
CA ALA A 205 6.14 -21.66 -6.20
C ALA A 205 6.24 -22.40 -7.53
N SER A 206 5.38 -22.06 -8.49
CA SER A 206 5.41 -22.63 -9.85
C SER A 206 6.71 -22.32 -10.58
N LEU A 207 7.20 -21.08 -10.45
CA LEU A 207 8.50 -20.67 -11.00
C LEU A 207 9.65 -21.46 -10.36
N ALA A 208 9.71 -21.52 -9.03
CA ALA A 208 10.78 -22.19 -8.29
C ALA A 208 10.85 -23.69 -8.57
N SER A 209 9.70 -24.33 -8.84
CA SER A 209 9.62 -25.76 -9.19
C SER A 209 9.82 -26.05 -10.67
N SER A 210 9.90 -25.04 -11.53
CA SER A 210 10.01 -25.21 -12.98
C SER A 210 11.37 -25.77 -13.40
N ALA A 211 11.41 -26.60 -14.44
CA ALA A 211 12.64 -27.10 -15.03
C ALA A 211 13.55 -25.98 -15.57
N ALA A 212 12.95 -24.88 -16.02
CA ALA A 212 13.69 -23.71 -16.49
C ALA A 212 14.46 -23.03 -15.34
N TRP A 213 13.85 -22.91 -14.17
CA TRP A 213 14.51 -22.38 -12.98
C TRP A 213 15.68 -23.25 -12.54
N GLN A 214 15.48 -24.57 -12.51
CA GLN A 214 16.56 -25.52 -12.19
C GLN A 214 17.73 -25.41 -13.19
N THR A 215 17.42 -25.31 -14.49
CA THR A 215 18.45 -25.12 -15.52
C THR A 215 19.22 -23.79 -15.34
N MET A 216 18.54 -22.74 -14.89
CA MET A 216 19.21 -21.46 -14.61
C MET A 216 20.08 -21.54 -13.36
N LEU A 217 19.69 -22.28 -12.34
CA LEU A 217 20.49 -22.58 -11.16
C LEU A 217 21.79 -23.32 -11.55
N ASP A 218 21.67 -24.38 -12.34
CA ASP A 218 22.82 -25.18 -12.83
C ASP A 218 23.81 -24.33 -13.64
N LYS A 219 23.28 -23.40 -14.43
CA LYS A 219 24.09 -22.44 -15.22
C LYS A 219 24.60 -21.24 -14.42
N LYS A 220 24.38 -21.20 -13.11
CA LYS A 220 24.73 -20.07 -12.21
C LYS A 220 24.14 -18.72 -12.65
N ARG A 221 22.99 -18.75 -13.34
CA ARG A 221 22.24 -17.55 -13.73
C ARG A 221 21.27 -17.08 -12.66
N VAL A 222 21.00 -17.93 -11.68
CA VAL A 222 20.22 -17.60 -10.50
C VAL A 222 21.11 -17.71 -9.28
N ASN A 223 21.14 -16.65 -8.49
CA ASN A 223 21.74 -16.68 -7.17
C ASN A 223 20.60 -16.72 -6.13
N ILE A 224 20.53 -17.82 -5.39
CA ILE A 224 19.55 -17.97 -4.30
C ILE A 224 20.00 -17.14 -3.09
N GLY A 225 21.27 -16.73 -3.05
CA GLY A 225 21.87 -16.05 -1.90
C GLY A 225 22.05 -16.99 -0.72
N ASP A 226 22.61 -16.49 0.35
CA ASP A 226 22.51 -17.17 1.64
C ASP A 226 21.05 -17.08 2.07
N ILE A 227 20.40 -18.23 2.26
CA ILE A 227 19.07 -18.34 2.86
C ILE A 227 19.24 -18.00 4.33
N THR A 228 19.41 -16.73 4.62
CA THR A 228 19.36 -16.28 6.02
C THR A 228 17.89 -16.22 6.44
N PRO A 229 17.58 -16.52 7.70
CA PRO A 229 16.22 -16.38 8.25
C PRO A 229 15.63 -14.98 8.08
N GLU A 230 16.47 -13.98 7.80
CA GLU A 230 16.10 -12.60 7.49
C GLU A 230 15.54 -12.40 6.07
N ALA A 231 15.55 -13.45 5.23
CA ALA A 231 14.96 -13.39 3.89
C ALA A 231 13.43 -13.22 3.89
N VAL A 232 12.77 -13.48 5.01
CA VAL A 232 11.37 -13.15 5.22
C VAL A 232 11.28 -11.72 5.76
N MET A 233 11.02 -10.77 4.89
CA MET A 233 10.76 -9.41 5.33
C MET A 233 9.49 -9.37 6.18
N PRO A 234 9.47 -8.60 7.29
CA PRO A 234 8.35 -8.60 8.24
C PRO A 234 7.01 -8.21 7.64
N ASN A 235 6.98 -7.71 6.42
CA ASN A 235 5.80 -7.22 5.72
C ASN A 235 5.21 -8.24 4.71
N GLY A 236 5.48 -9.53 4.85
CA GLY A 236 4.92 -10.58 3.98
C GLY A 236 5.64 -10.78 2.65
N LEU A 237 6.79 -10.12 2.44
CA LEU A 237 7.62 -10.27 1.26
C LEU A 237 8.75 -11.27 1.51
N SER A 238 8.90 -12.25 0.62
CA SER A 238 9.97 -13.26 0.67
C SER A 238 10.78 -13.23 -0.61
N LYS A 239 12.11 -13.26 -0.52
CA LYS A 239 13.00 -13.33 -1.68
C LYS A 239 13.17 -14.80 -2.11
N ILE A 240 12.90 -15.10 -3.37
CA ILE A 240 13.15 -16.43 -3.96
C ILE A 240 14.59 -16.53 -4.51
N GLY A 241 15.07 -15.46 -5.11
CA GLY A 241 16.40 -15.44 -5.71
C GLY A 241 16.64 -14.19 -6.54
N THR A 242 17.83 -14.11 -7.12
CA THR A 242 18.25 -13.03 -8.02
C THR A 242 18.65 -13.64 -9.36
N ILE A 243 18.02 -13.23 -10.46
CA ILE A 243 18.45 -13.61 -11.81
C ILE A 243 19.55 -12.66 -12.25
N VAL A 244 20.67 -13.23 -12.70
CA VAL A 244 21.82 -12.49 -13.20
C VAL A 244 22.02 -12.71 -14.70
N GLY A 245 22.71 -11.78 -15.35
CA GLY A 245 22.99 -11.85 -16.79
C GLY A 245 21.87 -11.36 -17.69
N LEU A 246 20.87 -10.68 -17.12
CA LEU A 246 19.85 -9.95 -17.89
C LEU A 246 20.43 -8.66 -18.46
N ILE A 247 19.82 -8.13 -19.54
CA ILE A 247 20.22 -6.86 -20.16
C ILE A 247 20.11 -5.65 -19.21
N CYS A 248 19.21 -5.72 -18.24
CA CYS A 248 19.00 -4.70 -17.20
C CYS A 248 19.89 -4.89 -15.96
N GLY A 249 20.76 -5.90 -15.97
CA GLY A 249 21.55 -6.31 -14.81
C GLY A 249 20.81 -7.29 -13.91
N PRO A 250 21.24 -7.45 -12.64
CA PRO A 250 20.60 -8.38 -11.72
C PRO A 250 19.19 -7.91 -11.35
N VAL A 251 18.24 -8.86 -11.30
CA VAL A 251 16.86 -8.64 -10.93
C VAL A 251 16.47 -9.57 -9.78
N ASP A 252 16.01 -8.98 -8.69
CA ASP A 252 15.53 -9.70 -7.53
C ASP A 252 14.09 -10.16 -7.72
N ILE A 253 13.83 -11.41 -7.40
CA ILE A 253 12.48 -11.98 -7.44
C ILE A 253 11.97 -12.18 -6.03
N PHE A 254 10.84 -11.58 -5.75
CA PHE A 254 10.13 -11.65 -4.49
C PHE A 254 8.76 -12.29 -4.65
N VAL A 255 8.28 -12.87 -3.58
CA VAL A 255 6.90 -13.35 -3.43
C VAL A 255 6.24 -12.56 -2.33
N TYR A 256 5.03 -12.10 -2.58
CA TYR A 256 4.23 -11.39 -1.59
C TYR A 256 3.03 -12.22 -1.16
N ALA A 257 3.02 -12.67 0.08
CA ALA A 257 1.99 -13.52 0.66
C ALA A 257 0.91 -12.73 1.42
N GLY A 258 0.75 -11.44 1.15
CA GLY A 258 -0.23 -10.61 1.81
C GLY A 258 -1.66 -10.90 1.39
N PHE A 259 -2.56 -10.91 2.37
CA PHE A 259 -4.00 -11.09 2.15
C PHE A 259 -4.82 -10.17 3.07
N TYR A 260 -6.08 -9.95 2.72
CA TYR A 260 -7.06 -9.27 3.55
C TYR A 260 -8.36 -10.07 3.56
N SER A 261 -9.17 -9.81 4.56
CA SER A 261 -10.48 -10.46 4.68
C SER A 261 -11.60 -9.44 4.56
N THR A 262 -12.67 -9.83 3.88
CA THR A 262 -13.93 -9.10 3.86
C THR A 262 -15.00 -9.91 4.59
N ARG A 263 -15.89 -9.21 5.28
CA ARG A 263 -17.06 -9.84 5.92
C ARG A 263 -18.31 -9.36 5.19
N ASP A 264 -19.13 -10.29 4.77
CA ASP A 264 -20.42 -10.00 4.17
C ASP A 264 -21.49 -9.64 5.24
N ALA A 265 -22.66 -9.23 4.80
CA ALA A 265 -23.78 -8.91 5.69
C ALA A 265 -24.28 -10.13 6.50
N GLY A 266 -24.01 -11.34 6.04
CA GLY A 266 -24.33 -12.59 6.74
C GLY A 266 -23.25 -13.03 7.73
N GLY A 267 -22.16 -12.28 7.85
CA GLY A 267 -21.05 -12.56 8.75
C GLY A 267 -20.01 -13.55 8.22
N SER A 268 -20.16 -14.06 6.99
CA SER A 268 -19.19 -14.94 6.36
C SER A 268 -17.91 -14.16 6.03
N VAL A 269 -16.76 -14.77 6.29
CA VAL A 269 -15.45 -14.18 6.04
C VAL A 269 -14.88 -14.74 4.76
N THR A 270 -14.56 -13.88 3.80
CA THR A 270 -13.86 -14.24 2.57
C THR A 270 -12.46 -13.67 2.59
N ILE A 271 -11.47 -14.50 2.26
CA ILE A 271 -10.06 -14.11 2.19
C ILE A 271 -9.73 -13.74 0.74
N HIS A 272 -9.05 -12.63 0.56
CA HIS A 272 -8.60 -12.12 -0.73
C HIS A 272 -7.10 -11.86 -0.68
N GLU A 273 -6.40 -12.22 -1.74
CA GLU A 273 -4.98 -11.87 -1.91
C GLU A 273 -4.87 -10.43 -2.45
N TYR A 274 -3.89 -9.66 -1.95
CA TYR A 274 -3.63 -8.32 -2.50
C TYR A 274 -3.07 -8.41 -3.92
N LEU A 275 -2.13 -9.34 -4.15
CA LEU A 275 -1.57 -9.62 -5.47
C LEU A 275 -2.22 -10.88 -6.04
N PRO A 276 -3.14 -10.77 -7.01
CA PRO A 276 -3.82 -11.93 -7.58
C PRO A 276 -2.86 -12.78 -8.40
N GLN A 277 -3.16 -14.08 -8.47
CA GLN A 277 -2.45 -15.04 -9.31
C GLN A 277 -2.44 -14.59 -10.79
N GLY A 278 -1.37 -14.87 -11.50
CA GLY A 278 -1.18 -14.50 -12.90
C GLY A 278 -0.77 -13.05 -13.12
N LYS A 279 -0.53 -12.28 -12.04
CA LYS A 279 0.00 -10.90 -12.12
C LYS A 279 1.31 -10.76 -11.35
N ALA A 280 2.19 -9.90 -11.86
CA ALA A 280 3.40 -9.50 -11.15
C ALA A 280 3.67 -8.01 -11.30
N LEU A 281 4.26 -7.41 -10.26
CA LEU A 281 4.79 -6.06 -10.33
C LEU A 281 6.25 -6.07 -10.77
N LEU A 282 6.57 -5.21 -11.71
CA LEU A 282 7.90 -4.98 -12.27
C LEU A 282 8.38 -3.61 -11.80
N LEU A 283 9.34 -3.60 -10.88
CA LEU A 283 9.68 -2.41 -10.12
C LEU A 283 11.11 -1.94 -10.37
N PRO A 284 11.34 -0.62 -10.34
CA PRO A 284 12.68 -0.05 -10.21
C PRO A 284 13.22 -0.27 -8.79
N ALA A 285 14.41 0.27 -8.52
CA ALA A 285 14.99 0.20 -7.18
C ALA A 285 14.31 1.11 -6.16
N MET A 286 13.59 2.15 -6.62
CA MET A 286 13.00 3.20 -5.79
C MET A 286 11.51 2.97 -5.56
N ALA A 287 10.96 3.65 -4.56
CA ALA A 287 9.52 3.74 -4.38
C ALA A 287 8.86 4.41 -5.60
N ILE A 288 7.62 4.01 -5.91
CA ILE A 288 6.89 4.50 -7.08
C ILE A 288 5.96 5.67 -6.76
N GLY A 289 5.74 5.95 -5.48
CA GLY A 289 4.80 6.99 -5.08
C GLY A 289 4.79 7.28 -3.59
N ARG A 290 3.77 8.02 -3.19
CA ARG A 290 3.51 8.44 -1.81
C ARG A 290 2.02 8.41 -1.49
N PHE A 291 1.67 8.52 -0.23
CA PHE A 291 0.29 8.79 0.17
C PHE A 291 0.04 10.30 0.31
N GLY A 292 -1.07 10.74 -0.25
CA GLY A 292 -1.67 12.02 0.05
C GLY A 292 -2.85 11.84 1.02
N TYR A 293 -3.05 12.80 1.90
CA TYR A 293 -4.17 12.82 2.85
C TYR A 293 -4.94 14.12 2.70
N THR A 294 -6.25 14.01 2.55
CA THR A 294 -7.15 15.17 2.51
C THR A 294 -7.67 15.51 3.90
N GLY A 295 -8.32 16.67 4.03
CA GLY A 295 -8.84 17.14 5.27
C GLY A 295 -9.84 16.19 5.92
N LEU A 296 -9.70 15.99 7.23
CA LEU A 296 -10.62 15.23 8.06
C LEU A 296 -11.53 16.18 8.83
N MET A 297 -12.80 15.81 8.95
CA MET A 297 -13.74 16.56 9.77
C MET A 297 -13.54 16.18 11.24
N TYR A 298 -13.40 17.17 12.10
CA TYR A 298 -13.43 16.95 13.54
C TYR A 298 -14.51 17.80 14.19
N ASP A 299 -15.09 17.26 15.25
CA ASP A 299 -16.01 17.99 16.14
C ASP A 299 -15.40 17.99 17.54
N ASN A 300 -15.06 19.17 18.01
CA ASN A 300 -14.56 19.35 19.36
C ASN A 300 -15.54 20.25 20.12
N ASN A 301 -16.43 19.62 20.90
CA ASN A 301 -17.45 20.29 21.72
C ASN A 301 -18.36 21.26 20.92
N GLY A 302 -18.78 20.83 19.72
CA GLY A 302 -19.64 21.62 18.84
C GLY A 302 -18.91 22.61 17.95
N ILE A 303 -17.60 22.67 18.00
CA ILE A 303 -16.77 23.40 17.04
C ILE A 303 -16.34 22.42 15.95
N GLN A 304 -16.97 22.55 14.79
CA GLN A 304 -16.60 21.74 13.62
C GLN A 304 -15.45 22.42 12.87
N GLY A 305 -14.48 21.63 12.47
CA GLY A 305 -13.33 22.09 11.69
C GLY A 305 -12.80 21.01 10.78
N VAL A 306 -11.84 21.40 9.94
CA VAL A 306 -11.10 20.51 9.04
C VAL A 306 -9.64 20.53 9.44
N MET A 307 -9.04 19.38 9.57
CA MET A 307 -7.63 19.23 9.85
C MET A 307 -6.96 18.31 8.83
N ALA A 308 -5.74 18.62 8.44
CA ALA A 308 -4.91 17.70 7.68
C ALA A 308 -4.40 16.59 8.60
N SER A 309 -4.53 15.33 8.16
CA SER A 309 -3.98 14.19 8.88
C SER A 309 -3.07 13.40 7.98
N GLN A 310 -1.95 12.94 8.53
CA GLN A 310 -1.00 12.11 7.77
C GLN A 310 -1.37 10.63 7.76
N GLU A 311 -2.08 10.14 8.78
CA GLU A 311 -2.47 8.73 8.85
C GLU A 311 -3.96 8.57 9.16
N TYR A 312 -4.33 8.83 10.41
CA TYR A 312 -5.70 8.67 10.89
C TYR A 312 -5.95 9.55 12.12
N TYR A 313 -7.19 9.88 12.33
CA TYR A 313 -7.67 10.59 13.51
C TYR A 313 -8.61 9.66 14.30
N LEU A 314 -8.31 9.46 15.58
CA LEU A 314 -9.11 8.64 16.49
C LEU A 314 -9.64 9.52 17.61
N THR A 315 -10.94 9.43 17.86
CA THR A 315 -11.59 10.16 18.93
C THR A 315 -12.54 9.26 19.72
N TYR A 316 -12.76 9.64 20.96
CA TYR A 316 -13.71 8.98 21.84
C TYR A 316 -14.97 9.81 21.92
N ALA A 317 -16.11 9.22 21.58
CA ALA A 317 -17.41 9.88 21.60
C ALA A 317 -18.38 9.18 22.55
N LYS A 318 -19.21 9.97 23.22
CA LYS A 318 -20.33 9.46 24.01
C LYS A 318 -21.63 9.88 23.35
N LYS A 319 -22.46 8.91 23.01
CA LYS A 319 -23.80 9.16 22.51
C LYS A 319 -24.77 9.14 23.68
N LYS A 320 -25.42 10.24 23.94
CA LYS A 320 -26.49 10.32 24.98
C LYS A 320 -27.79 9.81 24.38
N GLY A 321 -28.26 8.71 24.90
CA GLY A 321 -29.60 8.14 24.65
C GLY A 321 -30.23 7.67 25.96
N ALA A 322 -31.18 6.74 25.93
CA ALA A 322 -31.71 6.10 27.14
C ALA A 322 -30.61 5.36 27.95
N LEU A 323 -29.56 4.90 27.24
CA LEU A 323 -28.33 4.36 27.83
C LEU A 323 -27.14 5.16 27.25
N VAL A 324 -26.19 5.52 28.11
CA VAL A 324 -24.94 6.16 27.69
C VAL A 324 -24.07 5.10 27.05
N THR A 325 -23.91 5.15 25.73
CA THR A 325 -23.01 4.27 24.98
C THR A 325 -21.75 5.03 24.62
N SER A 326 -20.62 4.42 24.85
CA SER A 326 -19.30 4.96 24.50
C SER A 326 -18.84 4.35 23.19
N TYR A 327 -18.24 5.16 22.32
CA TYR A 327 -17.72 4.75 21.02
C TYR A 327 -16.30 5.26 20.84
N ILE A 328 -15.51 4.50 20.11
CA ILE A 328 -14.27 4.99 19.51
C ILE A 328 -14.58 5.19 18.02
N GLN A 329 -14.34 6.40 17.55
CA GLN A 329 -14.49 6.76 16.14
C GLN A 329 -13.13 6.98 15.54
N GLY A 330 -12.94 6.51 14.32
CA GLY A 330 -11.71 6.69 13.56
C GLY A 330 -12.01 7.21 12.16
N GLN A 331 -11.14 8.08 11.67
CA GLN A 331 -11.22 8.65 10.33
C GLN A 331 -9.86 8.63 9.67
N THR A 332 -9.85 8.38 8.36
CA THR A 332 -8.68 8.56 7.50
C THR A 332 -9.12 8.86 6.07
N ALA A 333 -8.34 9.65 5.35
CA ALA A 333 -8.66 10.03 3.98
C ALA A 333 -7.43 9.89 3.07
N PRO A 334 -6.90 8.67 2.85
CA PRO A 334 -5.72 8.42 2.04
C PRO A 334 -6.05 8.43 0.54
N ALA A 335 -5.06 8.86 -0.25
CA ALA A 335 -5.01 8.70 -1.69
C ALA A 335 -3.60 8.26 -2.08
N PRO A 336 -3.41 7.09 -2.69
CA PRO A 336 -2.13 6.73 -3.27
C PRO A 336 -1.85 7.61 -4.49
N LEU A 337 -0.66 8.19 -4.57
CA LEU A 337 -0.22 9.10 -5.62
C LEU A 337 1.08 8.60 -6.20
N PHE A 338 1.21 8.56 -7.52
CA PHE A 338 2.49 8.25 -8.16
C PHE A 338 3.37 9.50 -8.23
N ASP A 339 4.68 9.33 -8.00
CA ASP A 339 5.64 10.44 -8.09
C ASP A 339 6.06 10.74 -9.54
N GLY A 340 5.58 9.93 -10.49
CA GLY A 340 5.85 10.13 -11.90
C GLY A 340 4.99 9.24 -12.78
N ILE A 341 5.12 9.48 -14.09
CA ILE A 341 4.43 8.73 -15.12
C ILE A 341 5.34 7.59 -15.58
N ASP A 342 4.74 6.43 -15.87
CA ASP A 342 5.46 5.30 -16.46
C ASP A 342 6.73 4.87 -15.68
N HIS A 343 6.61 4.70 -14.36
CA HIS A 343 7.75 4.37 -13.49
C HIS A 343 7.94 2.88 -13.22
N TYR A 344 6.93 2.08 -13.51
CA TYR A 344 6.93 0.64 -13.23
C TYR A 344 6.07 -0.08 -14.28
N GLY A 345 6.01 -1.39 -14.20
CA GLY A 345 5.16 -2.19 -15.07
C GLY A 345 4.38 -3.26 -14.31
N VAL A 346 3.32 -3.73 -14.92
CA VAL A 346 2.52 -4.86 -14.44
C VAL A 346 2.56 -5.95 -15.50
N MET A 347 3.08 -7.10 -15.15
CA MET A 347 3.06 -8.29 -16.00
C MET A 347 1.78 -9.07 -15.72
N THR A 348 1.07 -9.46 -16.78
CA THR A 348 -0.21 -10.16 -16.72
C THR A 348 -0.18 -11.46 -17.52
N GLY A 349 -1.06 -12.40 -17.19
CA GLY A 349 -1.15 -13.67 -17.90
C GLY A 349 0.07 -14.57 -17.66
N ILE A 350 0.59 -14.58 -16.43
CA ILE A 350 1.65 -15.51 -16.03
C ILE A 350 1.09 -16.91 -16.09
N THR A 351 1.58 -17.69 -17.01
CA THR A 351 1.19 -19.09 -17.19
C THR A 351 2.45 -19.95 -17.33
N GLY A 352 2.32 -21.20 -16.92
CA GLY A 352 3.32 -22.25 -17.08
C GLY A 352 3.02 -23.15 -18.26
#